data_dd352269b7cf8524f02c3e1b2b5d7462
#
_entry.id   dd352269b7cf8524f02c3e1b2b5d7462
#
_cell.length_a   1.000
_cell.length_b   1.000
_cell.length_c   1.000
_cell.angle_alpha   90.00
_cell.angle_beta   90.00
_cell.angle_gamma   90.00
#
_symmetry.space_group_name_H-M   'P 1'
#
loop_
_entity.id
_entity.type
_entity.pdbx_description
1 polymer ?
#
loop_
_entity_poly.entity_id
_entity_poly.type
_entity_poly.pdbx_seq_one_letter_code
_entity_poly.pdbx_strand_id
1 'polypeptide(L)'
;MLERKEILDKLKDIILMMDPTKKDIIDTINEETRLIEDLGLMSVSMLYMVVAIEETFKIEFDNLSVEDFKTVKDTINYIEEKLS
;
A
#
# COMPACT_ATOMS: atom_id res chain seq x y z
N MET A 1 -4.07 11.00 -15.02
CA MET A 1 -3.95 10.93 -13.57
C MET A 1 -4.64 9.67 -13.05
N LEU A 2 -4.02 8.96 -12.14
CA LEU A 2 -4.60 7.75 -11.60
C LEU A 2 -5.72 8.06 -10.61
N GLU A 3 -6.82 7.34 -10.72
CA GLU A 3 -7.90 7.44 -9.76
C GLU A 3 -7.58 6.58 -8.53
N ARG A 4 -8.25 6.88 -7.41
CA ARG A 4 -8.00 6.14 -6.17
C ARG A 4 -8.25 4.64 -6.34
N LYS A 5 -9.25 4.27 -7.13
CA LYS A 5 -9.54 2.86 -7.38
C LYS A 5 -8.38 2.17 -8.10
N GLU A 6 -7.76 2.85 -9.05
CA GLU A 6 -6.61 2.31 -9.76
C GLU A 6 -5.41 2.14 -8.83
N ILE A 7 -5.20 3.11 -7.95
CA ILE A 7 -4.14 3.02 -6.96
C ILE A 7 -4.39 1.85 -6.03
N LEU A 8 -5.62 1.69 -5.58
CA LEU A 8 -6.00 0.57 -4.72
C LEU A 8 -5.74 -0.77 -5.41
N ASP A 9 -6.13 -0.89 -6.69
CA ASP A 9 -5.92 -2.13 -7.43
C ASP A 9 -4.42 -2.47 -7.54
N LYS A 10 -3.60 -1.46 -7.78
CA LYS A 10 -2.15 -1.66 -7.84
C LYS A 10 -1.57 -2.05 -6.47
N LEU A 11 -2.09 -1.47 -5.39
CA LEU A 11 -1.68 -1.86 -4.05
C LEU A 11 -2.06 -3.30 -3.74
N LYS A 12 -3.23 -3.74 -4.18
CA LYS A 12 -3.63 -5.14 -4.02
C LYS A 12 -2.66 -6.07 -4.74
N ASP A 13 -2.23 -5.71 -5.94
CA ASP A 13 -1.25 -6.51 -6.67
C ASP A 13 0.07 -6.59 -5.91
N ILE A 14 0.51 -5.48 -5.34
CA ILE A 14 1.74 -5.45 -4.54
C ILE A 14 1.60 -6.37 -3.32
N ILE A 15 0.47 -6.29 -2.63
CA ILE A 15 0.22 -7.13 -1.45
C ILE A 15 0.26 -8.61 -1.83
N LEU A 16 -0.35 -8.98 -2.95
CA LEU A 16 -0.34 -10.36 -3.41
C LEU A 16 1.06 -10.84 -3.78
N MET A 17 1.88 -9.95 -4.34
CA MET A 17 3.26 -10.30 -4.65
C MET A 17 4.08 -10.54 -3.38
N MET A 18 3.80 -9.77 -2.34
CA MET A 18 4.49 -9.92 -1.06
C MET A 18 4.06 -11.17 -0.31
N ASP A 19 2.77 -11.49 -0.39
CA ASP A 19 2.20 -12.61 0.35
C ASP A 19 1.03 -13.21 -0.43
N PRO A 20 1.31 -14.22 -1.27
CA PRO A 20 0.25 -14.86 -2.06
C PRO A 20 -0.87 -15.49 -1.24
N THR A 21 -0.65 -15.74 0.05
CA THR A 21 -1.70 -16.31 0.90
C THR A 21 -2.84 -15.31 1.14
N LYS A 22 -2.61 -14.03 0.86
CA LYS A 22 -3.65 -13.00 0.99
C LYS A 22 -4.70 -13.06 -0.12
N LYS A 23 -4.53 -13.95 -1.09
CA LYS A 23 -5.47 -14.09 -2.19
C LYS A 23 -6.91 -14.26 -1.71
N ASP A 24 -7.10 -14.98 -0.60
CA ASP A 24 -8.43 -15.26 -0.08
C ASP A 24 -9.15 -14.01 0.43
N ILE A 25 -8.40 -12.99 0.84
CA ILE A 25 -8.99 -11.77 1.40
C ILE A 25 -8.81 -10.54 0.51
N ILE A 26 -8.15 -10.71 -0.65
CA ILE A 26 -7.78 -9.57 -1.49
C ILE A 26 -9.01 -8.75 -1.91
N ASP A 27 -10.14 -9.41 -2.17
CA ASP A 27 -11.35 -8.72 -2.60
C ASP A 27 -12.02 -7.94 -1.48
N THR A 28 -11.65 -8.22 -0.22
CA THR A 28 -12.21 -7.50 0.92
C THR A 28 -11.37 -6.28 1.30
N ILE A 29 -10.18 -6.13 0.72
CA ILE A 29 -9.31 -5.02 1.02
C ILE A 29 -9.89 -3.73 0.43
N ASN A 30 -9.99 -2.70 1.27
CA ASN A 30 -10.48 -1.39 0.87
C ASN A 30 -9.69 -0.32 1.59
N GLU A 31 -10.09 0.94 1.45
CA GLU A 31 -9.35 2.05 2.05
C GLU A 31 -9.33 2.00 3.58
N GLU A 32 -10.32 1.37 4.17
CA GLU A 32 -10.41 1.25 5.63
C GLU A 32 -9.58 0.11 6.19
N THR A 33 -9.05 -0.76 5.35
CA THR A 33 -8.25 -1.90 5.78
C THR A 33 -6.99 -1.43 6.50
N ARG A 34 -6.72 -2.01 7.67
CA ARG A 34 -5.57 -1.66 8.49
C ARG A 34 -4.39 -2.53 8.09
N LEU A 35 -3.25 -1.88 7.85
CA LEU A 35 -2.09 -2.59 7.30
C LEU A 35 -1.52 -3.62 8.27
N ILE A 36 -1.37 -3.26 9.54
CA ILE A 36 -0.80 -4.17 10.52
C ILE A 36 -1.86 -5.12 11.07
N GLU A 37 -2.99 -4.57 11.52
CA GLU A 37 -4.00 -5.35 12.22
C GLU A 37 -4.79 -6.28 11.31
N ASP A 38 -5.11 -5.83 10.10
CA ASP A 38 -5.93 -6.63 9.18
C ASP A 38 -5.08 -7.43 8.19
N LEU A 39 -3.94 -6.91 7.77
CA LEU A 39 -3.08 -7.57 6.79
C LEU A 39 -1.84 -8.21 7.39
N GLY A 40 -1.57 -7.94 8.66
CA GLY A 40 -0.41 -8.53 9.34
C GLY A 40 0.94 -8.06 8.83
N LEU A 41 0.99 -6.88 8.21
CA LEU A 41 2.26 -6.35 7.72
C LEU A 41 3.12 -5.89 8.88
N MET A 42 4.37 -6.34 8.92
CA MET A 42 5.33 -5.97 9.94
C MET A 42 6.41 -5.07 9.32
N SER A 43 7.34 -4.61 10.15
CA SER A 43 8.35 -3.63 9.71
C SER A 43 9.02 -3.96 8.38
N VAL A 44 9.48 -5.21 8.22
CA VAL A 44 10.16 -5.61 7.00
C VAL A 44 9.21 -5.61 5.81
N SER A 45 7.99 -6.11 6.01
CA SER A 45 6.98 -6.12 4.97
C SER A 45 6.57 -4.70 4.57
N MET A 46 6.48 -3.80 5.55
CA MET A 46 6.16 -2.41 5.27
C MET A 46 7.23 -1.75 4.42
N LEU A 47 8.50 -2.01 4.73
CA LEU A 47 9.60 -1.46 3.94
C LEU A 47 9.59 -2.02 2.52
N TYR A 48 9.30 -3.31 2.37
CA TYR A 48 9.19 -3.91 1.06
C TYR A 48 8.06 -3.26 0.25
N MET A 49 6.92 -3.05 0.91
CA MET A 49 5.79 -2.38 0.27
C MET A 49 6.16 -0.98 -0.22
N VAL A 50 6.88 -0.22 0.60
CA VAL A 50 7.33 1.12 0.23
C VAL A 50 8.19 1.08 -1.03
N VAL A 51 9.15 0.17 -1.09
CA VAL A 51 10.02 0.04 -2.26
C VAL A 51 9.21 -0.32 -3.50
N ALA A 52 8.27 -1.26 -3.36
CA ALA A 52 7.42 -1.67 -4.48
C ALA A 52 6.54 -0.51 -4.97
N ILE A 53 6.03 0.30 -4.05
CA ILE A 53 5.24 1.47 -4.41
C ILE A 53 6.08 2.49 -5.17
N GLU A 54 7.30 2.74 -4.69
CA GLU A 54 8.20 3.67 -5.37
C GLU A 54 8.44 3.25 -6.82
N GLU A 55 8.68 1.98 -7.03
CA GLU A 55 8.93 1.45 -8.37
C GLU A 55 7.67 1.46 -9.25
N THR A 56 6.53 1.09 -8.67
CA THR A 56 5.28 0.98 -9.41
C THR A 56 4.77 2.35 -9.85
N PHE A 57 4.83 3.34 -8.98
CA PHE A 57 4.28 4.66 -9.25
C PHE A 57 5.33 5.69 -9.64
N LYS A 58 6.62 5.31 -9.62
CA LYS A 58 7.73 6.21 -9.98
C LYS A 58 7.77 7.45 -9.09
N ILE A 59 7.63 7.22 -7.80
CA ILE A 59 7.68 8.27 -6.77
C ILE A 59 8.76 7.92 -5.75
N GLU A 60 9.13 8.89 -4.93
CA GLU A 60 10.06 8.69 -3.83
C GLU A 60 9.39 9.01 -2.51
N PHE A 61 9.68 8.19 -1.51
CA PHE A 61 9.20 8.42 -0.16
C PHE A 61 10.25 9.22 0.62
N ASP A 62 9.90 10.46 0.97
CA ASP A 62 10.78 11.36 1.71
C ASP A 62 10.45 11.30 3.19
N ASN A 63 11.48 11.20 4.04
CA ASN A 63 11.31 11.25 5.49
C ASN A 63 10.18 10.37 5.99
N LEU A 64 10.05 9.20 5.40
CA LEU A 64 8.94 8.32 5.68
C LEU A 64 9.06 7.69 7.06
N SER A 65 8.00 7.86 7.85
CA SER A 65 7.79 7.03 9.02
C SER A 65 6.71 6.02 8.66
N VAL A 66 7.05 4.74 8.64
CA VAL A 66 6.06 3.70 8.36
C VAL A 66 4.95 3.71 9.40
N GLU A 67 5.21 4.30 10.56
CA GLU A 67 4.21 4.44 11.62
C GLU A 67 3.05 5.34 11.21
N ASP A 68 3.26 6.22 10.23
CA ASP A 68 2.21 7.10 9.74
C ASP A 68 1.22 6.37 8.83
N PHE A 69 1.59 5.19 8.36
CA PHE A 69 0.72 4.40 7.49
C PHE A 69 -0.02 3.36 8.30
N LYS A 70 -1.23 3.68 8.71
CA LYS A 70 -2.07 2.77 9.48
C LYS A 70 -3.06 2.01 8.61
N THR A 71 -3.59 2.67 7.59
CA THR A 71 -4.59 2.09 6.71
C THR A 71 -4.17 2.20 5.25
N VAL A 72 -4.86 1.45 4.41
CA VAL A 72 -4.69 1.55 2.96
C VAL A 72 -4.95 2.98 2.49
N LYS A 73 -5.93 3.65 3.11
CA LYS A 73 -6.25 5.03 2.78
C LYS A 73 -5.05 5.96 2.98
N ASP A 74 -4.33 5.78 4.07
CA ASP A 74 -3.14 6.61 4.33
C ASP A 74 -2.11 6.47 3.21
N THR A 75 -1.93 5.23 2.74
CA THR A 75 -1.01 4.95 1.65
C THR A 75 -1.47 5.58 0.35
N ILE A 76 -2.76 5.45 0.03
CA ILE A 76 -3.32 6.03 -1.19
C ILE A 76 -3.20 7.56 -1.17
N ASN A 77 -3.50 8.18 -0.02
CA ASN A 77 -3.38 9.63 0.12
C ASN A 77 -1.95 10.10 -0.16
N TYR A 78 -0.99 9.37 0.37
CA TYR A 78 0.42 9.71 0.14
C TYR A 78 0.79 9.61 -1.33
N ILE A 79 0.38 8.53 -1.98
CA ILE A 79 0.67 8.32 -3.40
C ILE A 79 0.04 9.43 -4.25
N GLU A 80 -1.23 9.77 -3.97
CA GLU A 80 -1.89 10.85 -4.70
C GLU A 80 -1.16 12.18 -4.56
N GLU A 81 -0.72 12.46 -3.35
CA GLU A 81 0.01 13.70 -3.10
C GLU A 81 1.31 13.76 -3.90
N LYS A 82 2.02 12.64 -3.97
CA LYS A 82 3.27 12.59 -4.72
C LYS A 82 3.06 12.64 -6.24
N LEU A 83 1.93 12.15 -6.71
CA LEU A 83 1.62 12.15 -8.15
C LEU A 83 1.07 13.48 -8.64
N SER A 84 0.59 14.32 -7.76
CA SER A 84 -0.02 15.59 -8.14
C SER A 84 1.03 16.68 -8.43
#